data_d60b594cecc09981dd97f94ccc93d4b6
#
_entry.id   d60b594cecc09981dd97f94ccc93d4b6
#
_cell.length_a   1.000
_cell.length_b   1.000
_cell.length_c   1.000
_cell.angle_alpha   90.00
_cell.angle_beta   90.00
_cell.angle_gamma   90.00
#
_symmetry.space_group_name_H-M   'P 1'
#
loop_
_entity.id
_entity.type
_entity.pdbx_description
1 polymer ?
#
loop_
_entity_poly.entity_id
_entity_poly.type
_entity_poly.pdbx_seq_one_letter_code
_entity_poly.pdbx_strand_id
1 'polypeptide(L)'
;MRDPRDLYELNDQVANALMERTQAQEIGPVLVVSLKGFIDAGHVGDISVEHLLESGSAQRVATFDHDRLVDYQAKRPTMIFSQSRWAQYDAPQIAMDLLQDQEGMSYLLLHGSEPDRYWDAFVAAVLGLISDFNISLVVGLYGIPMGVPHTRPGGTVLHASRDGLLDDTPEWMGKMQVPASVSNLLEYRLGLGDRDAIGIAVQVPHYLAQSQYAPAAITGLTKLEGVTGLNLHTDGLMEAAREALAEVDRQVENSAEVAEMIKGLENQYDAFVMAHPQESLLAQTTRIPTAEELGAQFEQFLSQQQKDGEDS
;
A
#
# COMPACT_ATOMS: atom_id res chain seq x y z
N MET A 1 20.56 -23.08 5.47
CA MET A 1 19.41 -22.16 5.42
C MET A 1 18.39 -22.75 6.38
N ARG A 2 17.77 -21.98 7.27
CA ARG A 2 16.69 -22.48 8.13
C ARG A 2 15.44 -22.71 7.27
N ASP A 3 14.54 -23.60 7.71
CA ASP A 3 13.28 -23.84 7.02
C ASP A 3 12.45 -22.53 7.04
N PRO A 4 11.99 -21.99 5.90
CA PRO A 4 11.10 -20.83 5.87
C PRO A 4 9.80 -21.04 6.67
N ARG A 5 9.35 -22.29 6.84
CA ARG A 5 8.19 -22.66 7.65
C ARG A 5 8.36 -22.37 9.15
N ASP A 6 9.61 -22.22 9.62
CA ASP A 6 9.89 -21.80 11.01
C ASP A 6 9.55 -20.33 11.29
N LEU A 7 9.16 -19.55 10.27
CA LEU A 7 8.83 -18.12 10.39
C LEU A 7 7.35 -17.82 10.62
N TYR A 8 6.48 -18.82 10.59
CA TYR A 8 5.06 -18.63 10.81
C TYR A 8 4.41 -19.84 11.49
N GLU A 9 3.27 -19.56 12.11
CA GLU A 9 2.37 -20.58 12.66
C GLU A 9 1.07 -20.57 11.86
N LEU A 10 0.57 -21.75 11.49
CA LEU A 10 -0.72 -21.92 10.82
C LEU A 10 -1.85 -22.12 11.85
N ASN A 11 -3.00 -21.58 11.54
CA ASN A 11 -4.25 -22.07 12.12
C ASN A 11 -4.67 -23.31 11.33
N ASP A 12 -4.33 -24.49 11.84
CA ASP A 12 -4.53 -25.77 11.15
C ASP A 12 -5.97 -25.98 10.68
N GLN A 13 -6.95 -25.54 11.46
CA GLN A 13 -8.37 -25.68 11.08
C GLN A 13 -8.71 -24.87 9.84
N VAL A 14 -8.33 -23.59 9.81
CA VAL A 14 -8.61 -22.68 8.69
C VAL A 14 -7.76 -23.04 7.47
N ALA A 15 -6.48 -23.34 7.69
CA ALA A 15 -5.54 -23.70 6.63
C ALA A 15 -5.95 -24.98 5.90
N ASN A 16 -6.31 -26.05 6.64
CA ASN A 16 -6.75 -27.31 6.05
C ASN A 16 -8.05 -27.13 5.26
N ALA A 17 -9.04 -26.42 5.82
CA ALA A 17 -10.30 -26.14 5.12
C ALA A 17 -10.09 -25.34 3.85
N LEU A 18 -9.13 -24.37 3.86
CA LEU A 18 -8.77 -23.59 2.69
C LEU A 18 -8.10 -24.48 1.62
N MET A 19 -7.11 -25.31 2.01
CA MET A 19 -6.42 -26.23 1.10
C MET A 19 -7.38 -27.19 0.42
N GLU A 20 -8.27 -27.84 1.17
CA GLU A 20 -9.27 -28.75 0.63
C GLU A 20 -10.16 -28.04 -0.41
N ARG A 21 -10.56 -26.81 -0.13
CA ARG A 21 -11.42 -26.02 -1.00
C ARG A 21 -10.72 -25.57 -2.28
N THR A 22 -9.46 -25.12 -2.18
CA THR A 22 -8.68 -24.62 -3.32
C THR A 22 -8.19 -25.72 -4.24
N GLN A 23 -7.94 -26.95 -3.72
CA GLN A 23 -7.59 -28.11 -4.54
C GLN A 23 -8.75 -28.57 -5.44
N ALA A 24 -9.98 -28.27 -5.07
CA ALA A 24 -11.18 -28.60 -5.86
C ALA A 24 -11.54 -27.51 -6.89
N GLN A 25 -10.86 -26.36 -6.88
CA GLN A 25 -11.11 -25.24 -7.78
C GLN A 25 -10.10 -25.19 -8.92
N GLU A 26 -10.57 -24.88 -10.13
CA GLU A 26 -9.72 -24.65 -11.31
C GLU A 26 -8.87 -23.36 -11.15
N ILE A 27 -9.45 -22.33 -10.50
CA ILE A 27 -8.80 -21.04 -10.21
C ILE A 27 -8.82 -20.84 -8.70
N GLY A 28 -7.63 -20.71 -8.11
CA GLY A 28 -7.47 -20.44 -6.68
C GLY A 28 -7.80 -18.99 -6.29
N PRO A 29 -7.80 -18.69 -4.98
CA PRO A 29 -8.08 -17.35 -4.49
C PRO A 29 -6.98 -16.34 -4.88
N VAL A 30 -7.32 -15.06 -4.80
CA VAL A 30 -6.38 -13.94 -4.91
C VAL A 30 -5.72 -13.73 -3.54
N LEU A 31 -4.43 -13.34 -3.53
CA LEU A 31 -3.74 -12.82 -2.37
C LEU A 31 -3.49 -11.33 -2.54
N VAL A 32 -4.12 -10.52 -1.71
CA VAL A 32 -3.81 -9.10 -1.58
C VAL A 32 -2.66 -8.93 -0.58
N VAL A 33 -1.66 -8.14 -0.94
CA VAL A 33 -0.47 -7.88 -0.11
C VAL A 33 -0.39 -6.37 0.16
N SER A 34 -0.47 -6.00 1.43
CA SER A 34 -0.25 -4.64 1.88
C SER A 34 0.49 -4.65 3.22
N LEU A 35 1.81 -4.46 3.14
CA LEU A 35 2.70 -4.45 4.30
C LEU A 35 3.12 -3.00 4.59
N LYS A 36 2.96 -2.59 5.85
CA LYS A 36 3.37 -1.27 6.35
C LYS A 36 4.88 -1.14 6.38
N GLY A 37 5.44 -0.52 5.35
CA GLY A 37 6.87 -0.40 5.13
C GLY A 37 7.32 1.02 4.84
N PHE A 38 8.40 1.13 4.06
CA PHE A 38 9.01 2.40 3.67
C PHE A 38 8.15 3.20 2.69
N ILE A 39 7.41 2.54 1.80
CA ILE A 39 6.62 3.19 0.76
C ILE A 39 5.14 2.90 1.01
N ASP A 40 4.45 3.88 1.58
CA ASP A 40 2.98 3.92 1.65
C ASP A 40 2.51 5.37 1.83
N ALA A 41 2.68 6.19 0.79
CA ALA A 41 2.22 7.57 0.80
C ALA A 41 0.70 7.63 1.03
N GLY A 42 0.27 8.59 1.83
CA GLY A 42 -1.14 8.77 2.16
C GLY A 42 -1.72 7.66 3.03
N HIS A 43 -0.89 6.76 3.56
CA HIS A 43 -1.31 5.56 4.31
C HIS A 43 -2.34 4.72 3.54
N VAL A 44 -2.17 4.63 2.21
CA VAL A 44 -3.12 3.93 1.33
C VAL A 44 -3.28 2.47 1.73
N GLY A 45 -2.16 1.78 1.97
CA GLY A 45 -2.15 0.39 2.40
C GLY A 45 -2.79 0.20 3.77
N ASP A 46 -2.41 1.04 4.74
CA ASP A 46 -2.96 0.99 6.11
C ASP A 46 -4.48 1.18 6.10
N ILE A 47 -4.99 2.24 5.44
CA ILE A 47 -6.42 2.54 5.35
C ILE A 47 -7.17 1.40 4.63
N SER A 48 -6.59 0.87 3.55
CA SER A 48 -7.21 -0.23 2.80
C SER A 48 -7.29 -1.51 3.65
N VAL A 49 -6.22 -1.86 4.36
CA VAL A 49 -6.18 -3.04 5.25
C VAL A 49 -7.22 -2.92 6.36
N GLU A 50 -7.28 -1.77 7.05
CA GLU A 50 -8.25 -1.51 8.11
C GLU A 50 -9.68 -1.68 7.59
N HIS A 51 -10.00 -1.06 6.46
CA HIS A 51 -11.30 -1.17 5.81
C HIS A 51 -11.66 -2.62 5.44
N LEU A 52 -10.73 -3.38 4.85
CA LEU A 52 -10.97 -4.77 4.45
C LEU A 52 -11.19 -5.68 5.67
N LEU A 53 -10.44 -5.47 6.77
CA LEU A 53 -10.60 -6.25 8.00
C LEU A 53 -11.91 -5.93 8.73
N GLU A 54 -12.37 -4.67 8.69
CA GLU A 54 -13.64 -4.25 9.29
C GLU A 54 -14.87 -4.71 8.49
N SER A 55 -14.74 -4.76 7.15
CA SER A 55 -15.85 -5.09 6.25
C SER A 55 -16.20 -6.58 6.22
N GLY A 56 -15.29 -7.46 6.64
CA GLY A 56 -15.39 -8.90 6.47
C GLY A 56 -15.23 -9.70 7.76
N SER A 57 -15.60 -10.96 7.70
CA SER A 57 -15.30 -11.94 8.75
C SER A 57 -13.88 -12.49 8.54
N ALA A 58 -12.86 -11.77 8.97
CA ALA A 58 -11.48 -12.18 8.85
C ALA A 58 -11.19 -13.44 9.69
N GLN A 59 -10.63 -14.47 9.07
CA GLN A 59 -10.18 -15.68 9.73
C GLN A 59 -8.67 -15.81 9.58
N ARG A 60 -7.94 -15.80 10.70
CA ARG A 60 -6.49 -15.95 10.70
C ARG A 60 -6.07 -17.29 10.11
N VAL A 61 -5.27 -17.24 9.03
CA VAL A 61 -4.67 -18.41 8.37
C VAL A 61 -3.26 -18.65 8.87
N ALA A 62 -2.43 -17.61 8.90
CA ALA A 62 -1.06 -17.68 9.36
C ALA A 62 -0.67 -16.44 10.17
N THR A 63 0.15 -16.65 11.20
CA THR A 63 0.78 -15.57 11.98
C THR A 63 2.28 -15.72 11.88
N PHE A 64 2.96 -14.67 11.40
CA PHE A 64 4.42 -14.67 11.29
C PHE A 64 5.09 -14.25 12.60
N ASP A 65 6.28 -14.80 12.85
CA ASP A 65 7.11 -14.50 14.03
C ASP A 65 7.68 -13.07 13.91
N HIS A 66 6.93 -12.10 14.42
CA HIS A 66 7.31 -10.70 14.38
C HIS A 66 8.55 -10.39 15.23
N ASP A 67 8.82 -11.14 16.31
CA ASP A 67 10.01 -10.97 17.14
C ASP A 67 11.30 -11.25 16.37
N ARG A 68 11.23 -12.12 15.37
CA ARG A 68 12.35 -12.41 14.48
C ARG A 68 12.44 -11.48 13.29
N LEU A 69 11.30 -11.00 12.79
CA LEU A 69 11.20 -10.27 11.53
C LEU A 69 11.27 -8.76 11.70
N VAL A 70 10.81 -8.20 12.84
CA VAL A 70 10.74 -6.76 13.08
C VAL A 70 11.90 -6.29 13.97
N ASP A 71 12.48 -5.15 13.63
CA ASP A 71 13.47 -4.48 14.48
C ASP A 71 12.80 -3.43 15.37
N TYR A 72 12.58 -3.79 16.63
CA TYR A 72 11.97 -2.90 17.62
C TYR A 72 12.78 -1.63 17.91
N GLN A 73 14.03 -1.54 17.52
CA GLN A 73 14.81 -0.31 17.63
C GLN A 73 14.49 0.67 16.49
N ALA A 74 14.22 0.13 15.31
CA ALA A 74 13.82 0.92 14.15
C ALA A 74 12.31 1.27 14.18
N LYS A 75 11.47 0.31 14.61
CA LYS A 75 10.01 0.45 14.68
C LYS A 75 9.55 0.17 16.11
N ARG A 76 9.54 1.20 16.97
CA ARG A 76 9.12 1.03 18.37
C ARG A 76 7.61 0.88 18.48
N PRO A 77 7.11 -0.24 19.02
CA PRO A 77 5.67 -0.42 19.27
C PRO A 77 5.16 0.60 20.28
N THR A 78 3.91 1.00 20.13
CA THR A 78 3.25 1.93 21.04
C THR A 78 2.80 1.22 22.30
N MET A 79 2.95 1.89 23.45
CA MET A 79 2.38 1.45 24.72
C MET A 79 1.61 2.58 25.38
N ILE A 80 0.51 2.27 26.03
CA ILE A 80 -0.28 3.23 26.78
C ILE A 80 0.05 3.10 28.28
N PHE A 81 0.52 4.19 28.86
CA PHE A 81 0.71 4.32 30.30
C PHE A 81 -0.49 5.06 30.90
N SER A 82 -1.21 4.43 31.83
CA SER A 82 -2.39 5.01 32.47
C SER A 82 -2.38 4.71 33.97
N GLN A 83 -2.65 5.73 34.79
CA GLN A 83 -2.78 5.59 36.23
C GLN A 83 -1.64 4.81 36.92
N SER A 84 -0.38 5.14 36.65
CA SER A 84 0.83 4.50 37.21
C SER A 84 1.14 3.07 36.72
N ARG A 85 0.51 2.59 35.65
CA ARG A 85 0.79 1.26 35.07
C ARG A 85 0.72 1.27 33.54
N TRP A 86 1.40 0.34 32.91
CA TRP A 86 1.24 0.04 31.50
C TRP A 86 -0.10 -0.66 31.29
N ALA A 87 -0.99 -0.05 30.51
CA ALA A 87 -2.36 -0.50 30.31
C ALA A 87 -2.56 -1.24 28.99
N GLN A 88 -1.76 -0.90 27.97
CA GLN A 88 -1.88 -1.49 26.63
C GLN A 88 -0.52 -1.57 25.96
N TYR A 89 -0.32 -2.61 25.18
CA TYR A 89 0.81 -2.82 24.28
C TYR A 89 0.29 -3.13 22.88
N ASP A 90 0.67 -2.31 21.92
CA ASP A 90 0.32 -2.50 20.51
C ASP A 90 1.46 -3.30 19.84
N ALA A 91 1.34 -4.62 19.90
CA ALA A 91 2.35 -5.51 19.34
C ALA A 91 2.35 -5.46 17.81
N PRO A 92 3.53 -5.39 17.15
CA PRO A 92 3.60 -5.53 15.71
C PRO A 92 2.98 -6.86 15.28
N GLN A 93 2.27 -6.85 14.17
CA GLN A 93 1.69 -8.05 13.58
C GLN A 93 2.13 -8.19 12.14
N ILE A 94 2.35 -9.42 11.71
CA ILE A 94 2.47 -9.81 10.30
C ILE A 94 1.63 -11.05 10.16
N ALA A 95 0.59 -10.98 9.32
CA ALA A 95 -0.43 -11.99 9.30
C ALA A 95 -1.01 -12.21 7.91
N MET A 96 -1.52 -13.42 7.69
CA MET A 96 -2.33 -13.77 6.53
C MET A 96 -3.71 -14.16 7.01
N ASP A 97 -4.72 -13.43 6.57
CA ASP A 97 -6.13 -13.66 6.89
C ASP A 97 -6.92 -14.08 5.64
N LEU A 98 -7.89 -14.97 5.83
CA LEU A 98 -8.90 -15.33 4.84
C LEU A 98 -10.12 -14.44 5.05
N LEU A 99 -10.54 -13.75 4.01
CA LEU A 99 -11.70 -12.87 3.99
C LEU A 99 -12.67 -13.31 2.89
N GLN A 100 -13.86 -12.77 2.94
CA GLN A 100 -14.87 -12.85 1.87
C GLN A 100 -15.29 -11.45 1.46
N ASP A 101 -15.46 -11.25 0.18
CA ASP A 101 -16.05 -10.03 -0.36
C ASP A 101 -17.58 -10.03 -0.19
N GLN A 102 -18.25 -9.00 -0.67
CA GLN A 102 -19.70 -8.86 -0.52
C GLN A 102 -20.52 -9.90 -1.29
N GLU A 103 -19.94 -10.56 -2.28
CA GLU A 103 -20.57 -11.64 -3.05
C GLU A 103 -20.20 -13.03 -2.51
N GLY A 104 -19.41 -13.09 -1.43
CA GLY A 104 -18.95 -14.33 -0.80
C GLY A 104 -17.75 -14.95 -1.47
N MET A 105 -17.09 -14.23 -2.41
CA MET A 105 -15.84 -14.67 -3.01
C MET A 105 -14.71 -14.57 -1.99
N SER A 106 -13.98 -15.66 -1.81
CA SER A 106 -12.90 -15.71 -0.83
C SER A 106 -11.60 -15.21 -1.42
N TYR A 107 -10.90 -14.40 -0.63
CA TYR A 107 -9.54 -13.94 -0.93
C TYR A 107 -8.68 -13.93 0.33
N LEU A 108 -7.38 -13.85 0.16
CA LEU A 108 -6.41 -13.78 1.24
C LEU A 108 -5.83 -12.36 1.34
N LEU A 109 -5.52 -11.94 2.55
CA LEU A 109 -4.88 -10.65 2.83
C LEU A 109 -3.61 -10.90 3.66
N LEU A 110 -2.43 -10.61 3.08
CA LEU A 110 -1.16 -10.55 3.81
C LEU A 110 -0.92 -9.10 4.23
N HIS A 111 -0.90 -8.85 5.53
CA HIS A 111 -0.84 -7.51 6.07
C HIS A 111 -0.01 -7.42 7.36
N GLY A 112 0.18 -6.20 7.84
CA GLY A 112 0.92 -5.88 9.05
C GLY A 112 2.25 -5.22 8.75
N SER A 113 3.23 -5.30 9.67
CA SER A 113 4.52 -4.64 9.50
C SER A 113 5.36 -5.29 8.41
N GLU A 114 5.97 -4.48 7.55
CA GLU A 114 7.02 -4.99 6.67
C GLU A 114 8.18 -5.54 7.50
N PRO A 115 8.68 -6.76 7.22
CA PRO A 115 9.87 -7.30 7.86
C PRO A 115 11.09 -6.39 7.67
N ASP A 116 11.83 -6.13 8.75
CA ASP A 116 13.12 -5.42 8.69
C ASP A 116 14.29 -6.39 8.42
N ARG A 117 14.07 -7.69 8.64
CA ARG A 117 15.09 -8.75 8.59
C ARG A 117 14.57 -9.99 7.89
N TYR A 118 15.49 -10.81 7.40
CA TYR A 118 15.21 -12.13 6.80
C TYR A 118 14.28 -12.09 5.58
N TRP A 119 14.38 -11.07 4.75
CA TRP A 119 13.55 -10.88 3.57
C TRP A 119 13.45 -12.10 2.67
N ASP A 120 14.61 -12.70 2.30
CA ASP A 120 14.61 -13.91 1.46
C ASP A 120 13.88 -15.08 2.11
N ALA A 121 14.03 -15.27 3.42
CA ALA A 121 13.35 -16.34 4.14
C ALA A 121 11.85 -16.07 4.28
N PHE A 122 11.46 -14.82 4.55
CA PHE A 122 10.05 -14.40 4.59
C PHE A 122 9.37 -14.58 3.23
N VAL A 123 10.00 -14.10 2.15
CA VAL A 123 9.48 -14.28 0.79
C VAL A 123 9.37 -15.77 0.44
N ALA A 124 10.35 -16.59 0.80
CA ALA A 124 10.28 -18.03 0.60
C ALA A 124 9.13 -18.69 1.38
N ALA A 125 8.85 -18.21 2.61
CA ALA A 125 7.70 -18.66 3.41
C ALA A 125 6.37 -18.30 2.72
N VAL A 126 6.23 -17.05 2.25
CA VAL A 126 5.04 -16.60 1.52
C VAL A 126 4.85 -17.37 0.22
N LEU A 127 5.92 -17.62 -0.56
CA LEU A 127 5.87 -18.45 -1.78
C LEU A 127 5.40 -19.88 -1.48
N GLY A 128 5.80 -20.44 -0.34
CA GLY A 128 5.29 -21.73 0.15
C GLY A 128 3.78 -21.70 0.36
N LEU A 129 3.28 -20.70 1.10
CA LEU A 129 1.84 -20.52 1.34
C LEU A 129 1.05 -20.27 0.04
N ILE A 130 1.61 -19.50 -0.90
CA ILE A 130 1.02 -19.28 -2.23
C ILE A 130 0.84 -20.61 -2.97
N SER A 131 1.82 -21.50 -2.86
CA SER A 131 1.75 -22.83 -3.46
C SER A 131 0.77 -23.75 -2.74
N ASP A 132 0.83 -23.78 -1.39
CA ASP A 132 -0.01 -24.66 -0.56
C ASP A 132 -1.50 -24.31 -0.70
N PHE A 133 -1.84 -23.03 -0.85
CA PHE A 133 -3.22 -22.56 -1.02
C PHE A 133 -3.64 -22.37 -2.49
N ASN A 134 -2.82 -22.79 -3.45
CA ASN A 134 -3.10 -22.66 -4.88
C ASN A 134 -3.52 -21.23 -5.29
N ILE A 135 -2.84 -20.21 -4.75
CA ILE A 135 -3.15 -18.79 -5.05
C ILE A 135 -2.92 -18.53 -6.54
N SER A 136 -3.94 -17.98 -7.21
CA SER A 136 -3.93 -17.75 -8.67
C SER A 136 -3.27 -16.42 -9.05
N LEU A 137 -3.44 -15.37 -8.23
CA LEU A 137 -2.92 -14.03 -8.49
C LEU A 137 -2.50 -13.38 -7.16
N VAL A 138 -1.36 -12.72 -7.15
CA VAL A 138 -0.91 -11.88 -6.03
C VAL A 138 -1.03 -10.41 -6.43
N VAL A 139 -1.68 -9.58 -5.59
CA VAL A 139 -1.83 -8.15 -5.88
C VAL A 139 -1.27 -7.32 -4.73
N GLY A 140 -0.21 -6.56 -5.01
CA GLY A 140 0.35 -5.57 -4.09
C GLY A 140 -0.43 -4.26 -4.15
N LEU A 141 -0.69 -3.62 -3.00
CA LEU A 141 -1.37 -2.32 -2.90
C LEU A 141 -0.63 -1.38 -1.96
N TYR A 142 -0.25 -0.20 -2.45
CA TYR A 142 0.47 0.82 -1.68
C TYR A 142 0.37 2.20 -2.34
N GLY A 143 0.64 3.27 -1.58
CA GLY A 143 0.68 4.64 -2.08
C GLY A 143 2.08 5.08 -2.47
N ILE A 144 2.20 5.89 -3.54
CA ILE A 144 3.45 6.56 -3.95
C ILE A 144 3.26 8.07 -4.02
N PRO A 145 4.23 8.88 -3.52
CA PRO A 145 4.13 10.33 -3.61
C PRO A 145 4.36 10.80 -5.05
N MET A 146 3.45 11.62 -5.57
CA MET A 146 3.49 12.12 -6.94
C MET A 146 3.22 13.62 -7.00
N GLY A 147 3.71 14.27 -8.07
CA GLY A 147 3.42 15.67 -8.38
C GLY A 147 2.01 15.89 -8.97
N VAL A 148 1.00 15.34 -8.28
CA VAL A 148 -0.41 15.47 -8.69
C VAL A 148 -1.18 16.33 -7.69
N PRO A 149 -2.19 17.12 -8.11
CA PRO A 149 -3.02 17.87 -7.17
C PRO A 149 -4.16 17.00 -6.63
N HIS A 150 -4.61 17.26 -5.39
CA HIS A 150 -5.77 16.61 -4.79
C HIS A 150 -7.10 17.00 -5.46
N THR A 151 -7.12 18.08 -6.22
CA THR A 151 -8.28 18.61 -6.94
C THR A 151 -8.55 17.92 -8.28
N ARG A 152 -7.75 16.91 -8.64
CA ARG A 152 -7.92 16.10 -9.86
C ARG A 152 -8.09 14.63 -9.49
N PRO A 153 -8.70 13.81 -10.38
CA PRO A 153 -8.87 12.38 -10.13
C PRO A 153 -7.56 11.69 -9.79
N GLY A 154 -7.57 10.87 -8.74
CA GLY A 154 -6.43 10.05 -8.37
C GLY A 154 -6.12 9.01 -9.46
N GLY A 155 -4.83 8.78 -9.71
CA GLY A 155 -4.34 7.80 -10.67
C GLY A 155 -3.68 6.60 -9.98
N THR A 156 -3.45 5.56 -10.78
CA THR A 156 -2.67 4.38 -10.37
C THR A 156 -1.61 4.08 -11.40
N VAL A 157 -0.48 3.57 -10.94
CA VAL A 157 0.54 2.96 -11.79
C VAL A 157 0.48 1.47 -11.55
N LEU A 158 0.27 0.72 -12.62
CA LEU A 158 0.28 -0.74 -12.56
C LEU A 158 1.62 -1.26 -13.05
N HIS A 159 2.12 -2.29 -12.38
CA HIS A 159 3.24 -3.09 -12.84
C HIS A 159 2.94 -4.57 -12.61
N ALA A 160 3.63 -5.45 -13.29
CA ALA A 160 3.33 -6.87 -13.27
C ALA A 160 4.60 -7.73 -13.27
N SER A 161 4.48 -8.94 -12.76
CA SER A 161 5.57 -9.91 -12.69
C SER A 161 6.04 -10.44 -14.05
N ARG A 162 5.21 -10.31 -15.09
CA ARG A 162 5.51 -10.73 -16.47
C ARG A 162 4.70 -9.95 -17.50
N ASP A 163 5.17 -9.96 -18.74
CA ASP A 163 4.47 -9.36 -19.86
C ASP A 163 3.11 -10.03 -20.14
N GLY A 164 2.16 -9.24 -20.61
CA GLY A 164 0.82 -9.71 -21.00
C GLY A 164 -0.16 -9.96 -19.87
N LEU A 165 0.19 -9.64 -18.61
CA LEU A 165 -0.76 -9.62 -17.49
C LEU A 165 -1.61 -8.35 -17.44
N LEU A 166 -1.09 -7.28 -17.99
CA LEU A 166 -1.75 -5.98 -18.07
C LEU A 166 -1.95 -5.65 -19.56
N ASP A 167 -3.17 -5.23 -19.90
CA ASP A 167 -3.45 -4.64 -21.19
C ASP A 167 -2.83 -3.23 -21.20
N ASP A 168 -2.04 -2.90 -22.21
CA ASP A 168 -1.41 -1.58 -22.41
C ASP A 168 -0.62 -1.03 -21.22
N THR A 169 0.50 -1.69 -20.87
CA THR A 169 1.53 -1.02 -20.05
C THR A 169 2.29 -0.03 -20.92
N PRO A 170 2.24 1.27 -20.62
CA PRO A 170 2.99 2.25 -21.38
C PRO A 170 4.50 1.93 -21.34
N GLU A 171 5.17 1.81 -22.49
CA GLU A 171 6.63 1.56 -22.57
C GLU A 171 7.50 2.74 -22.09
N TRP A 172 6.89 3.76 -21.49
CA TRP A 172 7.53 5.04 -21.21
C TRP A 172 8.43 5.08 -19.97
N MET A 173 8.33 4.08 -19.08
CA MET A 173 9.23 4.02 -17.93
C MET A 173 10.58 3.43 -18.34
N GLY A 174 11.55 4.29 -18.57
CA GLY A 174 12.93 3.89 -18.68
C GLY A 174 13.41 3.16 -17.41
N LYS A 175 14.63 2.62 -17.43
CA LYS A 175 15.23 1.98 -16.25
C LYS A 175 15.42 3.02 -15.15
N MET A 176 14.82 2.79 -13.99
CA MET A 176 15.03 3.59 -12.78
C MET A 176 15.48 2.70 -11.61
N GLN A 177 16.23 3.29 -10.69
CA GLN A 177 16.58 2.64 -9.43
C GLN A 177 15.67 3.19 -8.34
N VAL A 178 14.96 2.29 -7.66
CA VAL A 178 14.08 2.62 -6.53
C VAL A 178 14.50 1.80 -5.30
N PRO A 179 14.29 2.30 -4.08
CA PRO A 179 14.48 1.49 -2.89
C PRO A 179 13.58 0.25 -2.96
N ALA A 180 14.13 -0.90 -2.59
CA ALA A 180 13.37 -2.14 -2.56
C ALA A 180 12.42 -2.18 -1.36
N SER A 181 11.29 -2.87 -1.54
CA SER A 181 10.40 -3.32 -0.46
C SER A 181 10.26 -4.84 -0.50
N VAL A 182 9.79 -5.43 0.61
CA VAL A 182 9.54 -6.88 0.66
C VAL A 182 8.45 -7.28 -0.32
N SER A 183 7.43 -6.43 -0.51
CA SER A 183 6.36 -6.66 -1.49
C SER A 183 6.89 -6.68 -2.92
N ASN A 184 7.78 -5.74 -3.29
CA ASN A 184 8.41 -5.72 -4.61
C ASN A 184 9.37 -6.91 -4.81
N LEU A 185 10.08 -7.32 -3.75
CA LEU A 185 10.92 -8.53 -3.80
C LEU A 185 10.06 -9.79 -4.01
N LEU A 186 8.89 -9.87 -3.35
CA LEU A 186 7.94 -10.97 -3.55
C LEU A 186 7.46 -11.02 -5.01
N GLU A 187 7.01 -9.89 -5.57
CA GLU A 187 6.58 -9.79 -6.97
C GLU A 187 7.69 -10.22 -7.93
N TYR A 188 8.91 -9.71 -7.73
CA TYR A 188 10.07 -10.11 -8.52
C TYR A 188 10.33 -11.62 -8.47
N ARG A 189 10.24 -12.23 -7.29
CA ARG A 189 10.44 -13.69 -7.12
C ARG A 189 9.30 -14.49 -7.75
N LEU A 190 8.07 -13.98 -7.71
CA LEU A 190 6.92 -14.59 -8.40
C LEU A 190 7.14 -14.61 -9.92
N GLY A 191 7.61 -13.50 -10.49
CA GLY A 191 7.95 -13.42 -11.91
C GLY A 191 9.07 -14.38 -12.32
N LEU A 192 10.09 -14.59 -11.49
CA LEU A 192 11.12 -15.60 -11.73
C LEU A 192 10.58 -17.04 -11.70
N GLY A 193 9.44 -17.26 -11.05
CA GLY A 193 8.75 -18.55 -10.95
C GLY A 193 7.55 -18.69 -11.88
N ASP A 194 7.41 -17.82 -12.90
CA ASP A 194 6.28 -17.78 -13.84
C ASP A 194 4.91 -17.74 -13.14
N ARG A 195 4.82 -17.04 -11.99
CA ARG A 195 3.58 -16.83 -11.26
C ARG A 195 3.08 -15.40 -11.41
N ASP A 196 1.77 -15.25 -11.47
CA ASP A 196 1.10 -13.99 -11.74
C ASP A 196 1.08 -13.11 -10.51
N ALA A 197 1.64 -11.89 -10.65
CA ALA A 197 1.54 -10.84 -9.68
C ALA A 197 1.38 -9.47 -10.35
N ILE A 198 0.60 -8.59 -9.72
CA ILE A 198 0.34 -7.22 -10.15
C ILE A 198 0.59 -6.29 -8.95
N GLY A 199 1.28 -5.19 -9.17
CA GLY A 199 1.38 -4.12 -8.20
C GLY A 199 0.50 -2.94 -8.58
N ILE A 200 -0.23 -2.42 -7.60
CA ILE A 200 -1.06 -1.22 -7.70
C ILE A 200 -0.39 -0.12 -6.87
N ALA A 201 0.37 0.75 -7.51
CA ALA A 201 0.94 1.93 -6.89
C ALA A 201 -0.01 3.11 -7.09
N VAL A 202 -0.66 3.54 -6.01
CA VAL A 202 -1.65 4.64 -6.04
C VAL A 202 -0.93 5.97 -5.95
N GLN A 203 -1.24 6.89 -6.86
CA GLN A 203 -0.67 8.23 -6.88
C GLN A 203 -1.28 9.08 -5.76
N VAL A 204 -0.44 9.57 -4.87
CA VAL A 204 -0.81 10.46 -3.77
C VAL A 204 -0.13 11.79 -3.97
N PRO A 205 -0.83 12.94 -3.82
CA PRO A 205 -0.18 14.22 -3.81
C PRO A 205 0.99 14.24 -2.83
N HIS A 206 2.18 14.63 -3.28
CA HIS A 206 3.40 14.55 -2.48
C HIS A 206 3.29 15.32 -1.14
N TYR A 207 2.55 16.42 -1.11
CA TYR A 207 2.28 17.21 0.09
C TYR A 207 1.30 16.55 1.07
N LEU A 208 0.64 15.43 0.68
CA LEU A 208 -0.22 14.62 1.52
C LEU A 208 0.40 13.24 1.84
N ALA A 209 1.64 13.01 1.43
CA ALA A 209 2.28 11.70 1.55
C ALA A 209 2.35 11.17 3.00
N GLN A 210 2.45 12.05 3.98
CA GLN A 210 2.53 11.72 5.42
C GLN A 210 1.18 11.81 6.15
N SER A 211 0.10 12.18 5.45
CA SER A 211 -1.25 12.30 6.01
C SER A 211 -2.08 11.08 5.65
N GLN A 212 -3.07 10.75 6.47
CA GLN A 212 -4.09 9.78 6.09
C GLN A 212 -4.95 10.35 4.95
N TYR A 213 -4.87 9.76 3.77
CA TYR A 213 -5.53 10.27 2.58
C TYR A 213 -6.48 9.21 1.98
N ALA A 214 -7.65 9.07 2.59
CA ALA A 214 -8.68 8.10 2.21
C ALA A 214 -9.10 8.17 0.72
N PRO A 215 -9.10 9.32 0.00
CA PRO A 215 -9.40 9.34 -1.43
C PRO A 215 -8.47 8.43 -2.25
N ALA A 216 -7.19 8.34 -1.88
CA ALA A 216 -6.26 7.46 -2.57
C ALA A 216 -6.51 5.98 -2.23
N ALA A 217 -6.90 5.66 -1.00
CA ALA A 217 -7.30 4.30 -0.63
C ALA A 217 -8.52 3.82 -1.43
N ILE A 218 -9.54 4.69 -1.60
CA ILE A 218 -10.69 4.40 -2.47
C ILE A 218 -10.24 4.12 -3.91
N THR A 219 -9.35 4.96 -4.46
CA THR A 219 -8.80 4.77 -5.81
C THR A 219 -8.09 3.41 -5.93
N GLY A 220 -7.28 3.05 -4.93
CA GLY A 220 -6.55 1.78 -4.89
C GLY A 220 -7.47 0.56 -4.80
N LEU A 221 -8.46 0.59 -3.92
CA LEU A 221 -9.45 -0.49 -3.77
C LEU A 221 -10.32 -0.64 -5.02
N THR A 222 -10.79 0.45 -5.62
CA THR A 222 -11.51 0.40 -6.89
C THR A 222 -10.66 -0.22 -8.02
N LYS A 223 -9.36 0.10 -8.04
CA LYS A 223 -8.45 -0.52 -9.01
C LYS A 223 -8.23 -2.02 -8.72
N LEU A 224 -8.14 -2.38 -7.44
CA LEU A 224 -8.04 -3.76 -6.99
C LEU A 224 -9.28 -4.57 -7.41
N GLU A 225 -10.49 -4.03 -7.25
CA GLU A 225 -11.72 -4.64 -7.77
C GLU A 225 -11.65 -4.89 -9.28
N GLY A 226 -11.21 -3.88 -10.04
CA GLY A 226 -11.09 -3.99 -11.50
C GLY A 226 -10.09 -5.04 -11.98
N VAL A 227 -9.02 -5.30 -11.20
CA VAL A 227 -7.98 -6.28 -11.53
C VAL A 227 -8.37 -7.70 -11.11
N THR A 228 -9.10 -7.84 -9.99
CA THR A 228 -9.37 -9.12 -9.35
C THR A 228 -10.79 -9.63 -9.54
N GLY A 229 -11.73 -8.76 -9.88
CA GLY A 229 -13.16 -9.06 -9.90
C GLY A 229 -13.80 -9.16 -8.50
N LEU A 230 -13.07 -8.81 -7.44
CA LEU A 230 -13.61 -8.75 -6.09
C LEU A 230 -14.58 -7.56 -5.95
N ASN A 231 -15.55 -7.69 -5.05
CA ASN A 231 -16.50 -6.63 -4.70
C ASN A 231 -16.23 -6.18 -3.26
N LEU A 232 -15.42 -5.11 -3.09
CA LEU A 232 -14.85 -4.70 -1.80
C LEU A 232 -15.63 -3.58 -1.11
N HIS A 233 -16.54 -2.92 -1.83
CA HIS A 233 -17.36 -1.80 -1.35
C HIS A 233 -16.61 -0.73 -0.56
N THR A 234 -16.27 0.37 -1.23
CA THR A 234 -15.53 1.49 -0.63
C THR A 234 -16.41 2.53 0.08
N ASP A 235 -17.70 2.30 0.18
CA ASP A 235 -18.67 3.26 0.76
C ASP A 235 -18.30 3.67 2.19
N GLY A 236 -17.74 2.76 2.98
CA GLY A 236 -17.30 3.03 4.34
C GLY A 236 -16.17 4.09 4.43
N LEU A 237 -15.42 4.31 3.35
CA LEU A 237 -14.34 5.30 3.29
C LEU A 237 -14.80 6.68 2.79
N MET A 238 -16.03 6.81 2.29
CA MET A 238 -16.48 8.05 1.64
C MET A 238 -16.55 9.23 2.61
N GLU A 239 -16.93 9.00 3.87
CA GLU A 239 -16.98 10.08 4.87
C GLU A 239 -15.55 10.54 5.22
N ALA A 240 -14.64 9.61 5.52
CA ALA A 240 -13.25 9.92 5.79
C ALA A 240 -12.57 10.63 4.61
N ALA A 241 -12.90 10.24 3.38
CA ALA A 241 -12.41 10.91 2.18
C ALA A 241 -12.91 12.35 2.07
N ARG A 242 -14.18 12.61 2.38
CA ARG A 242 -14.77 13.94 2.38
C ARG A 242 -14.14 14.84 3.45
N GLU A 243 -13.95 14.31 4.66
CA GLU A 243 -13.31 15.03 5.75
C GLU A 243 -11.84 15.38 5.42
N ALA A 244 -11.09 14.44 4.86
CA ALA A 244 -9.71 14.66 4.43
C ALA A 244 -9.62 15.77 3.38
N LEU A 245 -10.47 15.75 2.35
CA LEU A 245 -10.50 16.79 1.32
C LEU A 245 -10.88 18.16 1.89
N ALA A 246 -11.91 18.23 2.74
CA ALA A 246 -12.32 19.47 3.38
C ALA A 246 -11.23 20.07 4.28
N GLU A 247 -10.42 19.24 4.94
CA GLU A 247 -9.27 19.69 5.72
C GLU A 247 -8.18 20.27 4.82
N VAL A 248 -7.86 19.58 3.72
CA VAL A 248 -6.87 20.07 2.75
C VAL A 248 -7.32 21.39 2.13
N ASP A 249 -8.58 21.50 1.70
CA ASP A 249 -9.14 22.73 1.13
C ASP A 249 -9.03 23.91 2.09
N ARG A 250 -9.32 23.70 3.40
CA ARG A 250 -9.14 24.73 4.42
C ARG A 250 -7.69 25.19 4.57
N GLN A 251 -6.74 24.25 4.49
CA GLN A 251 -5.31 24.59 4.56
C GLN A 251 -4.88 25.41 3.33
N VAL A 252 -5.38 25.05 2.16
CA VAL A 252 -5.13 25.80 0.91
C VAL A 252 -5.68 27.22 0.99
N GLU A 253 -6.92 27.39 1.48
CA GLU A 253 -7.55 28.72 1.64
C GLU A 253 -6.76 29.63 2.59
N ASN A 254 -6.08 29.05 3.59
CA ASN A 254 -5.31 29.80 4.57
C ASN A 254 -3.89 30.20 4.10
N SER A 255 -3.42 29.71 2.94
CA SER A 255 -2.07 29.98 2.42
C SER A 255 -2.08 30.24 0.92
N ALA A 256 -1.83 31.50 0.56
CA ALA A 256 -1.73 31.89 -0.85
C ALA A 256 -0.59 31.17 -1.59
N GLU A 257 0.51 30.86 -0.90
CA GLU A 257 1.65 30.13 -1.46
C GLU A 257 1.28 28.68 -1.80
N VAL A 258 0.57 28.01 -0.88
CA VAL A 258 0.07 26.64 -1.12
C VAL A 258 -0.93 26.62 -2.26
N ALA A 259 -1.84 27.61 -2.31
CA ALA A 259 -2.81 27.75 -3.40
C ALA A 259 -2.13 27.92 -4.77
N GLU A 260 -1.06 28.72 -4.84
CA GLU A 260 -0.29 28.92 -6.08
C GLU A 260 0.45 27.64 -6.50
N MET A 261 1.05 26.93 -5.54
CA MET A 261 1.68 25.62 -5.78
C MET A 261 0.68 24.62 -6.36
N ILE A 262 -0.50 24.48 -5.75
CA ILE A 262 -1.56 23.57 -6.23
C ILE A 262 -2.02 23.94 -7.61
N LYS A 263 -2.23 25.23 -7.89
CA LYS A 263 -2.58 25.71 -9.24
C LYS A 263 -1.50 25.38 -10.27
N GLY A 264 -0.23 25.42 -9.89
CA GLY A 264 0.87 24.96 -10.73
C GLY A 264 0.75 23.47 -11.07
N LEU A 265 0.46 22.63 -10.07
CA LEU A 265 0.25 21.18 -10.25
C LEU A 265 -1.00 20.90 -11.10
N GLU A 266 -2.10 21.66 -10.93
CA GLU A 266 -3.30 21.52 -11.76
C GLU A 266 -2.99 21.80 -13.24
N ASN A 267 -2.29 22.88 -13.52
CA ASN A 267 -1.90 23.24 -14.89
C ASN A 267 -1.02 22.16 -15.53
N GLN A 268 -0.10 21.62 -14.76
CA GLN A 268 0.77 20.52 -15.22
C GLN A 268 -0.03 19.25 -15.49
N TYR A 269 -0.94 18.88 -14.58
CA TYR A 269 -1.83 17.72 -14.73
C TYR A 269 -2.72 17.86 -15.98
N ASP A 270 -3.41 19.01 -16.13
CA ASP A 270 -4.32 19.25 -17.23
C ASP A 270 -3.59 19.26 -18.58
N ALA A 271 -2.38 19.86 -18.65
CA ALA A 271 -1.53 19.84 -19.84
C ALA A 271 -1.10 18.41 -20.22
N PHE A 272 -0.76 17.60 -19.22
CA PHE A 272 -0.38 16.21 -19.44
C PHE A 272 -1.55 15.36 -19.99
N VAL A 273 -2.72 15.46 -19.36
CA VAL A 273 -3.93 14.73 -19.79
C VAL A 273 -4.35 15.12 -21.20
N MET A 274 -4.19 16.42 -21.56
CA MET A 274 -4.46 16.90 -22.93
C MET A 274 -3.47 16.35 -23.97
N ALA A 275 -2.19 16.19 -23.58
CA ALA A 275 -1.15 15.69 -24.47
C ALA A 275 -1.22 14.17 -24.63
N HIS A 276 -1.69 13.45 -23.61
CA HIS A 276 -1.67 11.99 -23.52
C HIS A 276 -2.99 11.45 -22.98
N PRO A 277 -4.06 11.43 -23.78
CA PRO A 277 -5.41 11.06 -23.30
C PRO A 277 -5.54 9.66 -22.70
N GLN A 278 -4.55 8.79 -22.89
CA GLN A 278 -4.51 7.41 -22.43
C GLN A 278 -3.28 7.08 -21.55
N GLU A 279 -2.39 8.04 -21.28
CA GLU A 279 -1.12 7.78 -20.59
C GLU A 279 -1.08 8.39 -19.17
N SER A 280 -0.29 7.78 -18.28
CA SER A 280 -0.09 8.20 -16.89
C SER A 280 0.89 9.39 -16.77
N LEU A 281 0.69 10.25 -15.76
CA LEU A 281 1.55 11.40 -15.43
C LEU A 281 3.02 11.08 -15.08
N LEU A 282 3.35 9.83 -14.81
CA LEU A 282 4.73 9.40 -14.54
C LEU A 282 5.69 9.65 -15.71
N ALA A 283 5.18 9.79 -16.94
CA ALA A 283 6.00 9.95 -18.15
C ALA A 283 6.87 11.22 -18.22
N GLN A 284 6.58 12.26 -17.43
CA GLN A 284 7.26 13.57 -17.56
C GLN A 284 8.13 13.98 -16.37
N THR A 285 8.19 13.24 -15.28
CA THR A 285 9.05 13.62 -14.16
C THR A 285 10.52 13.26 -14.42
N THR A 286 11.21 14.15 -15.08
CA THR A 286 12.68 14.22 -15.10
C THR A 286 13.15 14.45 -13.66
N ARG A 287 13.51 13.37 -12.95
CA ARG A 287 14.03 13.34 -11.59
C ARG A 287 12.96 13.55 -10.49
N ILE A 288 12.47 12.45 -9.97
CA ILE A 288 11.77 12.44 -8.66
C ILE A 288 12.79 12.87 -7.60
N PRO A 289 12.56 13.94 -6.83
CA PRO A 289 13.41 14.28 -5.71
C PRO A 289 13.50 13.08 -4.77
N THR A 290 14.69 12.79 -4.27
CA THR A 290 14.86 11.72 -3.28
C THR A 290 14.08 12.04 -2.01
N ALA A 291 13.73 11.02 -1.21
CA ALA A 291 13.06 11.22 0.09
C ALA A 291 13.86 12.18 0.99
N GLU A 292 15.21 12.21 0.86
CA GLU A 292 16.09 13.15 1.55
C GLU A 292 15.96 14.58 1.01
N GLU A 293 15.83 14.77 -0.29
CA GLU A 293 15.63 16.09 -0.90
C GLU A 293 14.25 16.66 -0.56
N LEU A 294 13.21 15.81 -0.53
CA LEU A 294 11.87 16.18 -0.07
C LEU A 294 11.84 16.47 1.44
N GLY A 295 12.52 15.65 2.24
CA GLY A 295 12.67 15.88 3.69
C GLY A 295 13.39 17.18 3.99
N ALA A 296 14.49 17.49 3.27
CA ALA A 296 15.24 18.73 3.44
C ALA A 296 14.43 19.98 3.05
N GLN A 297 13.62 19.90 1.98
CA GLN A 297 12.72 21.00 1.59
C GLN A 297 11.63 21.22 2.64
N PHE A 298 11.11 20.14 3.23
CA PHE A 298 10.09 20.21 4.27
C PHE A 298 10.67 20.74 5.61
N GLU A 299 11.86 20.32 6.00
CA GLU A 299 12.57 20.86 7.17
C GLU A 299 12.91 22.33 6.99
N GLN A 300 13.31 22.74 5.80
CA GLN A 300 13.57 24.15 5.49
C GLN A 300 12.29 24.99 5.56
N PHE A 301 11.16 24.46 5.12
CA PHE A 301 9.84 25.09 5.24
C PHE A 301 9.40 25.23 6.71
N LEU A 302 9.51 24.15 7.49
CA LEU A 302 9.16 24.19 8.92
C LEU A 302 10.08 25.14 9.71
N SER A 303 11.36 25.21 9.38
CA SER A 303 12.31 26.12 10.03
C SER A 303 12.07 27.61 9.66
N GLN A 304 11.53 27.89 8.48
CA GLN A 304 11.09 29.22 8.10
C GLN A 304 9.81 29.63 8.85
N GLN A 305 8.84 28.74 8.97
CA GLN A 305 7.62 29.02 9.76
C GLN A 305 7.89 29.28 11.24
N GLN A 306 8.87 28.60 11.83
CA GLN A 306 9.28 28.87 13.23
C GLN A 306 9.95 30.23 13.41
N LYS A 307 10.67 30.73 12.41
CA LYS A 307 11.30 32.05 12.46
C LYS A 307 10.30 33.19 12.29
N ASP A 308 9.31 33.02 11.45
CA ASP A 308 8.27 34.03 11.22
C ASP A 308 7.25 34.09 12.38
N GLY A 309 7.18 33.04 13.22
CA GLY A 309 6.34 33.00 14.42
C GLY A 309 7.00 33.58 15.69
N GLU A 310 8.32 33.80 15.71
CA GLU A 310 9.04 34.42 16.83
C GLU A 310 9.22 35.95 16.71
N ASP A 311 8.94 36.52 15.51
CA ASP A 311 9.06 37.96 15.24
C ASP A 311 7.70 38.70 15.19
N SER A 312 6.61 38.11 15.74
CA SER A 312 5.29 38.77 15.82
C SER A 312 4.78 38.97 17.24
#